data_b4f47ed04b18555dfb3efddc0e05f2fe
#
_entry.id   b4f47ed04b18555dfb3efddc0e05f2fe
#
_cell.length_a   1.000
_cell.length_b   1.000
_cell.length_c   1.000
_cell.angle_alpha   90.00
_cell.angle_beta   90.00
_cell.angle_gamma   90.00
#
_symmetry.space_group_name_H-M   'P 1'
#
loop_
_entity.id
_entity.type
_entity.pdbx_description
1 polymer ?
#
loop_
_entity_poly.entity_id
_entity_poly.type
_entity_poly.pdbx_seq_one_letter_code
_entity_poly.pdbx_strand_id
1 'polypeptide(L)'
;MATAARAGNVRVFEDLEHAVANAWLVIEAVPEKLNLKISTFATLEQIAPKDCILATNSSSYKSSEMIIKISDDTKRRVLNTHYYMPPENMVVELMTDGFTDSAIFPFLTERFIESGAKPYVARKESTGFIFNRLWAAVKRETLTILSEGVSDAEEIDSLWTEMFVKGGARPCKTMDQVGLDTVAFIEGHYIAERGLSSTHTTDFLKNNYLDQGKLGNKSDKGGLYPPKSKEGTINGVIEERTANEKTSADRSLLVLDVGLSASEPSAGAGAILQLSTDGSAPKKILSGQALPDGIAVDHSKQRMFWTCMGVPAEKDGAIYSANLDGSDQHTVIDSGTINTPKQLALDTSTDRIYFCDREGCTVYRCSYDGSDLEVLARNGGTASYTTGQANAMNWCVGIAVSRAHKKIYWSQKGPSKGGRGRIFSAAIDMPEGKTAETREDVKCILYGLPEPIDIEVDEVNGKLYWTDRGELPWGNTLSCVDLDEQGKPVLKEPAVLPSHFVISRRFHEAIGLQVDAERERVYVSDLGGGVYVCDLNGKNKRTIWQDEKRAFTGLAML
;
A
#
# COMPACT_ATOMS: atom_id res chain seq x y z
N MET A 1 1.51 -27.76 6.85
CA MET A 1 2.12 -26.58 7.55
C MET A 1 2.52 -25.59 6.46
N ALA A 2 1.77 -24.52 6.30
CA ALA A 2 2.17 -23.44 5.39
C ALA A 2 3.43 -22.79 5.98
N THR A 3 4.52 -22.83 5.25
CA THR A 3 5.72 -22.08 5.63
C THR A 3 5.44 -20.60 5.39
N ALA A 4 5.49 -19.79 6.45
CA ALA A 4 5.47 -18.34 6.31
C ALA A 4 6.49 -17.93 5.24
N ALA A 5 6.15 -16.92 4.42
CA ALA A 5 7.13 -16.31 3.55
C ALA A 5 8.30 -15.84 4.42
N ARG A 6 9.44 -16.48 4.25
CA ARG A 6 10.67 -16.08 4.93
C ARG A 6 11.45 -15.21 3.97
N ALA A 7 12.14 -14.19 4.50
CA ALA A 7 13.26 -13.64 3.77
C ALA A 7 14.11 -14.81 3.25
N GLY A 8 14.52 -14.74 2.00
CA GLY A 8 15.31 -15.81 1.40
C GLY A 8 16.56 -16.08 2.24
N ASN A 9 17.02 -17.31 2.24
CA ASN A 9 18.28 -17.64 2.90
C ASN A 9 19.43 -17.03 2.09
N VAL A 10 20.20 -16.17 2.73
CA VAL A 10 21.45 -15.66 2.15
C VAL A 10 22.55 -16.67 2.39
N ARG A 11 23.23 -17.08 1.32
CA ARG A 11 24.44 -17.92 1.37
C ARG A 11 25.54 -17.17 0.65
N VAL A 12 26.72 -17.16 1.24
CA VAL A 12 27.93 -16.59 0.67
C VAL A 12 28.81 -17.72 0.17
N PHE A 13 29.33 -17.58 -1.04
CA PHE A 13 30.24 -18.52 -1.67
C PHE A 13 31.52 -17.79 -2.07
N GLU A 14 32.67 -18.42 -1.88
CA GLU A 14 33.95 -17.92 -2.36
C GLU A 14 34.19 -18.31 -3.84
N ASP A 15 33.52 -19.37 -4.29
CA ASP A 15 33.61 -19.90 -5.63
C ASP A 15 32.34 -19.61 -6.45
N LEU A 16 32.52 -19.01 -7.62
CA LEU A 16 31.44 -18.59 -8.49
C LEU A 16 30.65 -19.79 -9.05
N GLU A 17 31.31 -20.90 -9.40
CA GLU A 17 30.67 -22.08 -9.96
C GLU A 17 29.68 -22.68 -8.98
N HIS A 18 30.07 -22.82 -7.72
CA HIS A 18 29.16 -23.27 -6.66
C HIS A 18 28.01 -22.29 -6.39
N ALA A 19 28.28 -20.98 -6.50
CA ALA A 19 27.26 -19.96 -6.28
C ALA A 19 26.13 -20.05 -7.32
N VAL A 20 26.44 -20.34 -8.57
CA VAL A 20 25.49 -20.31 -9.69
C VAL A 20 24.96 -21.68 -10.11
N ALA A 21 25.45 -22.78 -9.55
CA ALA A 21 25.16 -24.15 -9.98
C ALA A 21 23.66 -24.49 -10.15
N ASN A 22 22.79 -23.87 -9.36
CA ASN A 22 21.33 -24.07 -9.40
C ASN A 22 20.58 -22.74 -9.58
N ALA A 23 21.24 -21.72 -10.10
CA ALA A 23 20.62 -20.42 -10.27
C ALA A 23 19.72 -20.40 -11.52
N TRP A 24 18.48 -19.93 -11.39
CA TRP A 24 17.61 -19.62 -12.51
C TRP A 24 17.80 -18.17 -13.01
N LEU A 25 18.35 -17.29 -12.16
CA LEU A 25 18.71 -15.92 -12.45
C LEU A 25 20.02 -15.57 -11.76
N VAL A 26 20.98 -15.04 -12.50
CA VAL A 26 22.23 -14.46 -11.99
C VAL A 26 22.22 -12.97 -12.29
N ILE A 27 22.48 -12.13 -11.28
CA ILE A 27 22.57 -10.68 -11.42
C ILE A 27 24.02 -10.29 -11.17
N GLU A 28 24.73 -9.91 -12.22
CA GLU A 28 26.09 -9.41 -12.17
C GLU A 28 26.09 -7.99 -11.58
N ALA A 29 26.90 -7.77 -10.56
CA ALA A 29 27.08 -6.49 -9.89
C ALA A 29 28.59 -6.23 -9.57
N VAL A 30 29.49 -6.74 -10.41
CA VAL A 30 30.94 -6.48 -10.26
C VAL A 30 31.24 -5.00 -10.51
N PRO A 31 32.43 -4.49 -10.08
CA PRO A 31 32.83 -3.10 -10.33
C PRO A 31 32.62 -2.65 -11.77
N GLU A 32 32.28 -1.37 -11.96
CA GLU A 32 31.88 -0.77 -13.24
C GLU A 32 33.08 -0.64 -14.19
N LYS A 33 33.60 -1.79 -14.64
CA LYS A 33 34.71 -1.96 -15.60
C LYS A 33 34.28 -2.91 -16.70
N LEU A 34 34.15 -2.41 -17.93
CA LEU A 34 33.59 -3.16 -19.05
C LEU A 34 34.32 -4.49 -19.31
N ASN A 35 35.64 -4.50 -19.31
CA ASN A 35 36.43 -5.73 -19.54
C ASN A 35 36.18 -6.80 -18.45
N LEU A 36 35.98 -6.37 -17.20
CA LEU A 36 35.63 -7.29 -16.11
C LEU A 36 34.25 -7.88 -16.34
N LYS A 37 33.27 -7.07 -16.71
CA LYS A 37 31.90 -7.53 -17.00
C LYS A 37 31.89 -8.51 -18.20
N ILE A 38 32.62 -8.21 -19.29
CA ILE A 38 32.76 -9.11 -20.44
C ILE A 38 33.34 -10.46 -20.01
N SER A 39 34.41 -10.47 -19.19
CA SER A 39 35.01 -11.72 -18.70
C SER A 39 34.07 -12.48 -17.77
N THR A 40 33.31 -11.77 -16.93
CA THR A 40 32.31 -12.36 -16.03
C THR A 40 31.22 -13.09 -16.83
N PHE A 41 30.64 -12.44 -17.86
CA PHE A 41 29.63 -13.08 -18.72
C PHE A 41 30.19 -14.30 -19.47
N ALA A 42 31.42 -14.22 -19.96
CA ALA A 42 32.08 -15.35 -20.61
C ALA A 42 32.30 -16.54 -19.63
N THR A 43 32.61 -16.26 -18.37
CA THR A 43 32.70 -17.29 -17.32
C THR A 43 31.32 -17.87 -16.99
N LEU A 44 30.31 -17.01 -16.77
CA LEU A 44 28.93 -17.42 -16.47
C LEU A 44 28.34 -18.33 -17.56
N GLU A 45 28.62 -18.07 -18.83
CA GLU A 45 28.21 -18.93 -19.94
C GLU A 45 28.70 -20.38 -19.76
N GLN A 46 29.89 -20.59 -19.20
CA GLN A 46 30.49 -21.91 -19.03
C GLN A 46 29.93 -22.66 -17.82
N ILE A 47 29.67 -21.94 -16.72
CA ILE A 47 29.39 -22.55 -15.42
C ILE A 47 27.92 -22.46 -14.98
N ALA A 48 27.14 -21.48 -15.46
CA ALA A 48 25.72 -21.36 -15.09
C ALA A 48 24.85 -22.37 -15.86
N PRO A 49 23.71 -22.78 -15.30
CA PRO A 49 22.72 -23.61 -15.99
C PRO A 49 22.35 -23.03 -17.38
N LYS A 50 22.10 -23.89 -18.36
CA LYS A 50 21.84 -23.48 -19.74
C LYS A 50 20.53 -22.69 -19.92
N ASP A 51 19.60 -22.81 -18.98
CA ASP A 51 18.34 -22.08 -18.91
C ASP A 51 18.39 -20.86 -17.95
N CYS A 52 19.53 -20.64 -17.29
CA CYS A 52 19.70 -19.52 -16.37
C CYS A 52 19.67 -18.18 -17.10
N ILE A 53 18.85 -17.24 -16.62
CA ILE A 53 18.82 -15.87 -17.11
C ILE A 53 20.04 -15.13 -16.52
N LEU A 54 20.78 -14.43 -17.36
CA LEU A 54 21.96 -13.67 -16.96
C LEU A 54 21.67 -12.18 -17.06
N ALA A 55 21.73 -11.48 -15.95
CA ALA A 55 21.42 -10.06 -15.88
C ALA A 55 22.63 -9.24 -15.40
N THR A 56 22.71 -7.97 -15.78
CA THR A 56 23.66 -7.02 -15.21
C THR A 56 22.94 -5.88 -14.51
N ASN A 57 23.43 -5.47 -13.34
CA ASN A 57 22.96 -4.28 -12.61
C ASN A 57 23.68 -3.00 -13.05
N SER A 58 24.46 -3.03 -14.13
CA SER A 58 25.18 -1.85 -14.61
C SER A 58 24.21 -0.70 -14.89
N SER A 59 24.53 0.49 -14.38
CA SER A 59 23.82 1.74 -14.64
C SER A 59 24.36 2.50 -15.86
N SER A 60 25.60 2.19 -16.28
CA SER A 60 26.35 2.95 -17.29
C SER A 60 26.51 2.18 -18.60
N TYR A 61 26.83 0.88 -18.51
CA TYR A 61 27.03 0.03 -19.68
C TYR A 61 25.76 -0.70 -20.09
N LYS A 62 25.59 -0.82 -21.39
CA LYS A 62 24.52 -1.63 -21.98
C LYS A 62 24.94 -3.11 -21.95
N SER A 63 23.98 -4.02 -21.81
CA SER A 63 24.29 -5.45 -21.85
C SER A 63 24.87 -5.89 -23.20
N SER A 64 24.50 -5.24 -24.32
CA SER A 64 25.09 -5.50 -25.64
C SER A 64 26.61 -5.32 -25.68
N GLU A 65 27.16 -4.44 -24.85
CA GLU A 65 28.62 -4.19 -24.77
C GLU A 65 29.35 -5.31 -24.02
N MET A 66 28.65 -6.11 -23.23
CA MET A 66 29.20 -7.16 -22.36
C MET A 66 29.18 -8.56 -22.99
N ILE A 67 28.32 -8.78 -23.99
CA ILE A 67 28.04 -10.08 -24.60
C ILE A 67 28.92 -10.49 -25.76
N ILE A 68 29.99 -9.74 -26.01
CA ILE A 68 30.87 -9.92 -27.18
C ILE A 68 31.69 -11.25 -27.18
N LYS A 69 31.78 -11.91 -26.00
CA LYS A 69 32.53 -13.16 -25.85
C LYS A 69 31.65 -14.37 -25.56
N ILE A 70 30.32 -14.24 -25.66
CA ILE A 70 29.37 -15.33 -25.44
C ILE A 70 28.66 -15.71 -26.73
N SER A 71 28.11 -16.94 -26.76
CA SER A 71 27.39 -17.49 -27.91
C SER A 71 26.05 -16.77 -28.16
N ASP A 72 25.54 -16.87 -29.39
CA ASP A 72 24.24 -16.30 -29.75
C ASP A 72 23.09 -16.96 -28.99
N ASP A 73 23.21 -18.21 -28.59
CA ASP A 73 22.24 -18.90 -27.74
C ASP A 73 22.19 -18.26 -26.35
N THR A 74 23.35 -17.98 -25.75
CA THR A 74 23.44 -17.34 -24.44
C THR A 74 22.96 -15.87 -24.48
N LYS A 75 23.21 -15.11 -25.55
CA LYS A 75 22.72 -13.73 -25.71
C LYS A 75 21.20 -13.62 -25.56
N ARG A 76 20.46 -14.64 -26.01
CA ARG A 76 18.99 -14.66 -25.92
C ARG A 76 18.44 -14.62 -24.50
N ARG A 77 19.25 -14.89 -23.48
CA ARG A 77 18.89 -14.88 -22.06
C ARG A 77 19.66 -13.85 -21.24
N VAL A 78 20.26 -12.86 -21.91
CA VAL A 78 20.97 -11.74 -21.27
C VAL A 78 20.13 -10.48 -21.34
N LEU A 79 20.14 -9.68 -20.25
CA LEU A 79 19.50 -8.36 -20.20
C LEU A 79 20.12 -7.48 -19.11
N ASN A 80 19.78 -6.19 -19.11
CA ASN A 80 20.03 -5.33 -17.95
C ASN A 80 18.86 -5.42 -16.95
N THR A 81 19.18 -5.44 -15.64
CA THR A 81 18.24 -5.25 -14.54
C THR A 81 18.81 -4.17 -13.61
N HIS A 82 18.38 -2.94 -13.79
CA HIS A 82 18.91 -1.80 -13.04
C HIS A 82 18.05 -1.47 -11.84
N TYR A 83 18.62 -1.53 -10.64
CA TYR A 83 17.94 -1.30 -9.36
C TYR A 83 18.24 0.11 -8.83
N TYR A 84 17.27 0.68 -8.10
CA TYR A 84 17.33 2.02 -7.50
C TYR A 84 17.36 1.95 -5.96
N MET A 85 18.41 1.32 -5.41
CA MET A 85 18.67 1.23 -3.97
C MET A 85 17.54 0.58 -3.15
N PRO A 86 17.14 -0.67 -3.47
CA PRO A 86 16.19 -1.37 -2.62
C PRO A 86 16.76 -1.56 -1.19
N PRO A 87 15.96 -1.55 -0.12
CA PRO A 87 14.49 -1.48 -0.14
C PRO A 87 13.91 -0.06 -0.18
N GLU A 88 14.72 0.99 -0.11
CA GLU A 88 14.23 2.38 -0.12
C GLU A 88 13.46 2.71 -1.39
N ASN A 89 13.95 2.23 -2.52
CA ASN A 89 13.27 2.35 -3.81
C ASN A 89 13.18 0.99 -4.52
N MET A 90 11.98 0.46 -4.63
CA MET A 90 11.69 -0.85 -5.22
C MET A 90 11.58 -0.84 -6.76
N VAL A 91 11.93 0.26 -7.42
CA VAL A 91 11.94 0.32 -8.89
C VAL A 91 13.08 -0.53 -9.44
N VAL A 92 12.80 -1.28 -10.51
CA VAL A 92 13.79 -1.97 -11.34
C VAL A 92 13.48 -1.73 -12.80
N GLU A 93 14.47 -1.36 -13.59
CA GLU A 93 14.33 -1.24 -15.04
C GLU A 93 14.95 -2.45 -15.74
N LEU A 94 14.15 -3.10 -16.59
CA LEU A 94 14.54 -4.22 -17.42
C LEU A 94 14.82 -3.70 -18.82
N MET A 95 15.99 -3.99 -19.40
CA MET A 95 16.33 -3.51 -20.74
C MET A 95 16.94 -4.62 -21.57
N THR A 96 16.44 -4.76 -22.80
CA THR A 96 16.99 -5.69 -23.79
C THR A 96 18.40 -5.29 -24.25
N ASP A 97 19.19 -6.28 -24.66
CA ASP A 97 20.44 -6.09 -25.41
C ASP A 97 20.22 -6.13 -26.94
N GLY A 98 18.98 -6.27 -27.37
CA GLY A 98 18.60 -6.47 -28.77
C GLY A 98 18.50 -7.94 -29.18
N PHE A 99 19.02 -8.87 -28.39
CA PHE A 99 18.97 -10.33 -28.62
C PHE A 99 18.09 -11.04 -27.60
N THR A 100 17.80 -10.44 -26.45
CA THR A 100 17.03 -10.99 -25.34
C THR A 100 15.69 -11.55 -25.84
N ASP A 101 15.37 -12.80 -25.49
CA ASP A 101 14.08 -13.40 -25.81
C ASP A 101 12.94 -12.62 -25.15
N SER A 102 11.95 -12.28 -25.98
CA SER A 102 10.82 -11.46 -25.54
C SER A 102 9.99 -12.09 -24.41
N ALA A 103 10.01 -13.41 -24.26
CA ALA A 103 9.32 -14.14 -23.19
C ALA A 103 9.94 -13.90 -21.80
N ILE A 104 11.21 -13.50 -21.73
CA ILE A 104 11.90 -13.21 -20.46
C ILE A 104 11.29 -12.00 -19.75
N PHE A 105 10.85 -10.97 -20.49
CA PHE A 105 10.32 -9.75 -19.87
C PHE A 105 9.02 -9.97 -19.09
N PRO A 106 7.96 -10.59 -19.62
CA PRO A 106 6.76 -10.87 -18.83
C PRO A 106 7.06 -11.81 -17.66
N PHE A 107 7.92 -12.81 -17.85
CA PHE A 107 8.32 -13.74 -16.80
C PHE A 107 9.02 -13.00 -15.65
N LEU A 108 10.08 -12.21 -15.91
CA LEU A 108 10.77 -11.45 -14.88
C LEU A 108 9.88 -10.37 -14.26
N THR A 109 9.05 -9.70 -15.06
CA THR A 109 8.08 -8.72 -14.54
C THR A 109 7.19 -9.33 -13.48
N GLU A 110 6.64 -10.51 -13.71
CA GLU A 110 5.81 -11.24 -12.76
C GLU A 110 6.60 -11.60 -11.48
N ARG A 111 7.79 -12.19 -11.63
CA ARG A 111 8.66 -12.58 -10.49
C ARG A 111 9.11 -11.37 -9.66
N PHE A 112 9.43 -10.25 -10.30
CA PHE A 112 9.78 -9.02 -9.59
C PHE A 112 8.57 -8.40 -8.86
N ILE A 113 7.38 -8.41 -9.47
CA ILE A 113 6.16 -7.98 -8.79
C ILE A 113 5.88 -8.86 -7.56
N GLU A 114 6.03 -10.17 -7.66
CA GLU A 114 5.88 -11.10 -6.53
C GLU A 114 6.88 -10.81 -5.40
N SER A 115 8.10 -10.40 -5.74
CA SER A 115 9.11 -9.99 -4.76
C SER A 115 8.88 -8.58 -4.18
N GLY A 116 7.84 -7.86 -4.63
CA GLY A 116 7.51 -6.50 -4.23
C GLY A 116 8.23 -5.40 -5.00
N ALA A 117 9.06 -5.76 -5.99
CA ALA A 117 9.67 -4.77 -6.85
C ALA A 117 8.66 -4.18 -7.85
N LYS A 118 9.05 -3.05 -8.46
CA LYS A 118 8.26 -2.31 -9.47
C LYS A 118 9.02 -2.32 -10.78
N PRO A 119 8.84 -3.36 -11.61
CA PRO A 119 9.56 -3.45 -12.88
C PRO A 119 8.99 -2.52 -13.95
N TYR A 120 9.89 -1.91 -14.71
CA TYR A 120 9.62 -1.13 -15.91
C TYR A 120 10.47 -1.64 -17.07
N VAL A 121 9.90 -1.77 -18.25
CA VAL A 121 10.59 -2.37 -19.40
C VAL A 121 11.01 -1.30 -20.40
N ALA A 122 12.31 -1.13 -20.59
CA ALA A 122 12.88 -0.39 -21.71
C ALA A 122 12.91 -1.31 -22.93
N ARG A 123 11.98 -1.08 -23.87
CA ARG A 123 11.75 -1.96 -25.03
C ARG A 123 12.81 -1.89 -26.11
N LYS A 124 13.73 -0.95 -25.99
CA LYS A 124 14.92 -0.81 -26.82
C LYS A 124 16.10 -0.46 -25.94
N GLU A 125 17.27 -0.88 -26.35
CA GLU A 125 18.50 -0.51 -25.67
C GLU A 125 18.70 1.01 -25.67
N SER A 126 19.02 1.56 -24.54
CA SER A 126 19.09 3.01 -24.32
C SER A 126 20.10 3.34 -23.23
N THR A 127 21.02 4.24 -23.49
CA THR A 127 21.91 4.80 -22.46
C THR A 127 21.08 5.52 -21.42
N GLY A 128 21.20 5.11 -20.13
CA GLY A 128 20.45 5.69 -19.02
C GLY A 128 19.02 5.18 -18.88
N PHE A 129 18.66 4.11 -19.58
CA PHE A 129 17.35 3.47 -19.49
C PHE A 129 16.18 4.46 -19.74
N ILE A 130 15.14 4.43 -18.92
CA ILE A 130 14.03 5.39 -18.96
C ILE A 130 14.29 6.54 -17.99
N PHE A 131 14.48 6.22 -16.69
CA PHE A 131 14.58 7.23 -15.65
C PHE A 131 15.82 8.11 -15.75
N ASN A 132 17.01 7.52 -15.93
CA ASN A 132 18.24 8.31 -15.99
C ASN A 132 18.29 9.23 -17.23
N ARG A 133 17.58 8.89 -18.33
CA ARG A 133 17.40 9.80 -19.47
C ARG A 133 16.56 11.01 -19.12
N LEU A 134 15.41 10.80 -18.44
CA LEU A 134 14.56 11.89 -17.95
C LEU A 134 15.35 12.78 -16.97
N TRP A 135 16.03 12.13 -16.02
CA TRP A 135 16.84 12.84 -15.04
C TRP A 135 18.00 13.64 -15.66
N ALA A 136 18.63 13.11 -16.71
CA ALA A 136 19.66 13.84 -17.43
C ALA A 136 19.15 15.12 -18.11
N ALA A 137 17.91 15.09 -18.62
CA ALA A 137 17.27 16.28 -19.18
C ALA A 137 16.94 17.31 -18.08
N VAL A 138 16.34 16.84 -16.97
CA VAL A 138 16.04 17.69 -15.80
C VAL A 138 17.29 18.35 -15.25
N LYS A 139 18.37 17.58 -15.01
CA LYS A 139 19.64 18.15 -14.52
C LYS A 139 20.19 19.23 -15.43
N ARG A 140 20.21 19.00 -16.75
CA ARG A 140 20.73 20.01 -17.69
C ARG A 140 19.95 21.30 -17.61
N GLU A 141 18.62 21.23 -17.65
CA GLU A 141 17.80 22.41 -17.61
C GLU A 141 17.88 23.12 -16.26
N THR A 142 17.87 22.39 -15.14
CA THR A 142 18.09 22.95 -13.80
C THR A 142 19.40 23.74 -13.73
N LEU A 143 20.50 23.16 -14.23
CA LEU A 143 21.80 23.84 -14.25
C LEU A 143 21.80 25.07 -15.18
N THR A 144 21.08 25.04 -16.29
CA THR A 144 20.91 26.18 -17.18
C THR A 144 20.17 27.31 -16.47
N ILE A 145 19.03 27.06 -15.84
CA ILE A 145 18.26 28.03 -15.05
C ILE A 145 19.15 28.69 -13.98
N LEU A 146 19.94 27.88 -13.25
CA LEU A 146 20.85 28.39 -12.23
C LEU A 146 21.98 29.24 -12.83
N SER A 147 22.58 28.80 -13.95
CA SER A 147 23.69 29.50 -14.59
C SER A 147 23.29 30.83 -15.25
N GLU A 148 22.04 30.90 -15.72
CA GLU A 148 21.43 32.11 -16.29
C GLU A 148 20.91 33.07 -15.21
N GLY A 149 20.89 32.63 -13.93
CA GLY A 149 20.39 33.43 -12.81
C GLY A 149 18.87 33.66 -12.85
N VAL A 150 18.12 32.75 -13.50
CA VAL A 150 16.65 32.82 -13.60
C VAL A 150 16.00 32.55 -12.25
N SER A 151 16.56 31.62 -11.48
CA SER A 151 16.08 31.26 -10.13
C SER A 151 17.22 30.64 -9.32
N ASP A 152 17.00 30.39 -8.04
CA ASP A 152 17.94 29.69 -7.15
C ASP A 152 17.49 28.24 -6.88
N ALA A 153 18.34 27.48 -6.19
CA ALA A 153 18.12 26.05 -5.93
C ALA A 153 16.90 25.80 -5.04
N GLU A 154 16.65 26.67 -4.06
CA GLU A 154 15.55 26.52 -3.11
C GLU A 154 14.19 26.74 -3.80
N GLU A 155 14.09 27.77 -4.61
CA GLU A 155 12.89 28.05 -5.41
C GLU A 155 12.60 26.94 -6.44
N ILE A 156 13.65 26.43 -7.13
CA ILE A 156 13.51 25.35 -8.11
C ILE A 156 12.97 24.08 -7.41
N ASP A 157 13.57 23.68 -6.28
CA ASP A 157 13.15 22.48 -5.55
C ASP A 157 11.75 22.64 -4.96
N SER A 158 11.39 23.84 -4.49
CA SER A 158 10.03 24.15 -4.01
C SER A 158 9.01 24.03 -5.13
N LEU A 159 9.28 24.65 -6.29
CA LEU A 159 8.40 24.60 -7.46
C LEU A 159 8.27 23.16 -7.99
N TRP A 160 9.37 22.40 -8.06
CA TRP A 160 9.36 20.99 -8.44
C TRP A 160 8.46 20.17 -7.52
N THR A 161 8.58 20.38 -6.21
CA THR A 161 7.77 19.70 -5.20
C THR A 161 6.28 20.00 -5.40
N GLU A 162 5.88 21.24 -5.59
CA GLU A 162 4.47 21.60 -5.80
C GLU A 162 3.91 21.00 -7.10
N MET A 163 4.64 21.09 -8.21
CA MET A 163 4.13 20.69 -9.53
C MET A 163 4.18 19.17 -9.75
N PHE A 164 5.28 18.50 -9.40
CA PHE A 164 5.50 17.09 -9.75
C PHE A 164 5.29 16.13 -8.59
N VAL A 165 5.66 16.48 -7.37
CA VAL A 165 5.48 15.59 -6.22
C VAL A 165 4.06 15.70 -5.66
N LYS A 166 3.65 16.88 -5.21
CA LYS A 166 2.31 17.11 -4.65
C LYS A 166 1.23 17.19 -5.73
N GLY A 167 1.47 17.92 -6.81
CA GLY A 167 0.54 18.06 -7.93
C GLY A 167 0.39 16.82 -8.78
N GLY A 168 1.27 15.81 -8.62
CA GLY A 168 1.20 14.53 -9.32
C GLY A 168 1.29 14.65 -10.84
N ALA A 169 1.90 15.73 -11.37
CA ALA A 169 2.06 15.95 -12.80
C ALA A 169 2.81 14.79 -13.45
N ARG A 170 2.25 14.26 -14.55
CA ARG A 170 2.82 13.14 -15.31
C ARG A 170 3.14 13.63 -16.71
N PRO A 171 4.39 13.63 -17.16
CA PRO A 171 4.80 14.27 -18.41
C PRO A 171 3.88 14.00 -19.61
N CYS A 172 3.67 12.75 -19.94
CA CYS A 172 2.82 12.38 -21.09
C CYS A 172 1.35 12.76 -20.91
N LYS A 173 0.79 12.62 -19.71
CA LYS A 173 -0.58 13.04 -19.43
C LYS A 173 -0.75 14.55 -19.47
N THR A 174 0.23 15.28 -18.94
CA THR A 174 0.23 16.75 -18.97
C THR A 174 0.29 17.25 -20.41
N MET A 175 1.11 16.63 -21.28
CA MET A 175 1.13 16.97 -22.70
C MET A 175 -0.23 16.73 -23.38
N ASP A 176 -0.91 15.63 -23.11
CA ASP A 176 -2.24 15.37 -23.64
C ASP A 176 -3.30 16.35 -23.07
N GLN A 177 -3.19 16.76 -21.82
CA GLN A 177 -4.07 17.78 -21.20
C GLN A 177 -3.90 19.15 -21.82
N VAL A 178 -2.67 19.59 -22.05
CA VAL A 178 -2.34 20.86 -22.70
C VAL A 178 -2.75 20.83 -24.19
N GLY A 179 -2.65 19.69 -24.82
CA GLY A 179 -2.87 19.43 -26.23
C GLY A 179 -1.57 19.41 -27.02
N LEU A 180 -1.39 18.34 -27.82
CA LEU A 180 -0.14 18.08 -28.54
C LEU A 180 0.21 19.14 -29.57
N ASP A 181 -0.78 19.85 -30.13
CA ASP A 181 -0.61 21.02 -30.99
C ASP A 181 0.06 22.18 -30.25
N THR A 182 -0.42 22.46 -29.04
CA THR A 182 0.15 23.51 -28.18
C THR A 182 1.56 23.10 -27.70
N VAL A 183 1.75 21.83 -27.34
CA VAL A 183 3.08 21.30 -26.96
C VAL A 183 4.09 21.47 -28.10
N ALA A 184 3.70 21.11 -29.34
CA ALA A 184 4.58 21.26 -30.50
C ALA A 184 4.87 22.73 -30.81
N PHE A 185 3.89 23.63 -30.63
CA PHE A 185 4.08 25.06 -30.82
C PHE A 185 5.08 25.64 -29.81
N ILE A 186 4.92 25.32 -28.53
CA ILE A 186 5.84 25.77 -27.47
C ILE A 186 7.24 25.22 -27.71
N GLU A 187 7.35 23.92 -27.99
CA GLU A 187 8.65 23.27 -28.25
C GLU A 187 9.35 23.90 -29.47
N GLY A 188 8.58 24.33 -30.49
CA GLY A 188 9.11 25.04 -31.65
C GLY A 188 9.83 26.35 -31.28
N HIS A 189 9.38 27.07 -30.26
CA HIS A 189 10.06 28.25 -29.74
C HIS A 189 11.41 27.89 -29.11
N TYR A 190 11.44 26.86 -28.24
CA TYR A 190 12.71 26.39 -27.65
C TYR A 190 13.70 25.90 -28.70
N ILE A 191 13.23 25.19 -29.74
CA ILE A 191 14.06 24.74 -30.86
C ILE A 191 14.71 25.93 -31.55
N ALA A 192 13.90 26.97 -31.89
CA ALA A 192 14.38 28.15 -32.59
C ALA A 192 15.36 28.97 -31.74
N GLU A 193 15.04 29.19 -30.47
CA GLU A 193 15.82 30.02 -29.56
C GLU A 193 17.15 29.37 -29.14
N ARG A 194 17.14 28.05 -28.93
CA ARG A 194 18.30 27.30 -28.39
C ARG A 194 19.02 26.45 -29.44
N GLY A 195 18.61 26.48 -30.69
CA GLY A 195 19.23 25.72 -31.77
C GLY A 195 19.11 24.19 -31.59
N LEU A 196 17.99 23.72 -31.04
CA LEU A 196 17.74 22.31 -30.78
C LEU A 196 17.28 21.59 -32.07
N SER A 197 17.39 20.24 -32.07
CA SER A 197 16.87 19.42 -33.16
C SER A 197 15.36 19.19 -33.00
N SER A 198 14.60 19.36 -34.07
CA SER A 198 13.16 19.04 -34.16
C SER A 198 12.86 17.53 -34.26
N THR A 199 13.84 16.73 -34.70
CA THR A 199 13.67 15.35 -35.16
C THR A 199 12.94 14.45 -34.16
N HIS A 200 13.26 14.57 -32.87
CA HIS A 200 12.70 13.70 -31.81
C HIS A 200 11.65 14.40 -30.95
N THR A 201 11.24 15.61 -31.30
CA THR A 201 10.25 16.42 -30.58
C THR A 201 9.11 16.83 -31.52
N THR A 202 9.16 18.01 -32.13
CA THR A 202 8.06 18.54 -32.99
C THR A 202 7.85 17.68 -34.23
N ASP A 203 8.88 17.17 -34.90
CA ASP A 203 8.72 16.29 -36.07
C ASP A 203 8.11 14.94 -35.67
N PHE A 204 8.51 14.40 -34.52
CA PHE A 204 7.91 13.19 -33.97
C PHE A 204 6.41 13.39 -33.67
N LEU A 205 6.05 14.51 -33.00
CA LEU A 205 4.65 14.81 -32.71
C LEU A 205 3.85 15.03 -33.98
N LYS A 206 4.40 15.77 -34.95
CA LYS A 206 3.74 16.02 -36.23
C LYS A 206 3.41 14.72 -36.95
N ASN A 207 4.42 13.89 -37.22
CA ASN A 207 4.29 12.71 -38.06
C ASN A 207 3.45 11.59 -37.43
N ASN A 208 3.46 11.45 -36.11
CA ASN A 208 2.81 10.35 -35.42
C ASN A 208 1.46 10.70 -34.79
N TYR A 209 1.16 11.99 -34.61
CA TYR A 209 -0.03 12.45 -33.89
C TYR A 209 -0.77 13.58 -34.61
N LEU A 210 -0.15 14.74 -34.84
CA LEU A 210 -0.85 15.94 -35.31
C LEU A 210 -1.42 15.76 -36.73
N ASP A 211 -0.65 15.20 -37.65
CA ASP A 211 -1.10 14.91 -39.03
C ASP A 211 -2.26 13.90 -39.08
N GLN A 212 -2.46 13.14 -38.00
CA GLN A 212 -3.58 12.21 -37.82
C GLN A 212 -4.74 12.82 -37.06
N GLY A 213 -4.63 14.07 -36.62
CA GLY A 213 -5.62 14.77 -35.81
C GLY A 213 -5.70 14.28 -34.37
N LYS A 214 -4.65 13.63 -33.84
CA LYS A 214 -4.52 13.19 -32.46
C LYS A 214 -3.92 14.34 -31.64
N LEU A 215 -4.77 15.11 -30.98
CA LEU A 215 -4.39 16.33 -30.26
C LEU A 215 -4.43 16.19 -28.74
N GLY A 216 -4.38 14.97 -28.22
CA GLY A 216 -4.58 14.71 -26.78
C GLY A 216 -6.05 14.88 -26.39
N ASN A 217 -6.30 15.48 -25.22
CA ASN A 217 -7.66 15.69 -24.71
C ASN A 217 -8.48 16.69 -25.55
N LYS A 218 -7.86 17.40 -26.50
CA LYS A 218 -8.53 18.33 -27.40
C LYS A 218 -9.22 17.64 -28.59
N SER A 219 -9.04 16.33 -28.80
CA SER A 219 -9.64 15.61 -29.93
C SER A 219 -10.18 14.26 -29.50
N ASP A 220 -11.23 13.80 -30.18
CA ASP A 220 -11.83 12.47 -29.99
C ASP A 220 -10.90 11.33 -30.45
N LYS A 221 -9.79 11.64 -31.09
CA LYS A 221 -8.80 10.66 -31.59
C LYS A 221 -7.71 10.34 -30.55
N GLY A 222 -7.75 10.99 -29.38
CA GLY A 222 -6.73 10.84 -28.34
C GLY A 222 -5.43 11.56 -28.65
N GLY A 223 -4.34 11.15 -28.04
CA GLY A 223 -2.99 11.71 -28.18
C GLY A 223 -1.94 10.65 -27.91
N LEU A 224 -1.04 10.93 -26.96
CA LEU A 224 -0.08 9.96 -26.43
C LEU A 224 -0.78 8.77 -25.74
N TYR A 225 -1.97 9.04 -25.20
CA TYR A 225 -2.91 8.02 -24.73
C TYR A 225 -4.05 7.82 -25.73
N PRO A 226 -4.64 6.60 -25.78
CA PRO A 226 -5.82 6.36 -26.59
C PRO A 226 -6.97 7.32 -26.27
N PRO A 227 -7.89 7.57 -27.23
CA PRO A 227 -9.07 8.37 -26.96
C PRO A 227 -9.90 7.73 -25.84
N LYS A 228 -10.54 8.55 -25.01
CA LYS A 228 -11.52 8.07 -24.04
C LYS A 228 -12.65 7.39 -24.81
N SER A 229 -12.84 6.10 -24.61
CA SER A 229 -13.96 5.37 -25.24
C SER A 229 -15.29 5.94 -24.73
N LYS A 230 -16.24 6.17 -25.63
CA LYS A 230 -17.60 6.61 -25.28
C LYS A 230 -18.43 5.48 -24.62
N GLU A 231 -17.90 4.27 -24.55
CA GLU A 231 -18.55 3.11 -23.92
C GLU A 231 -17.51 2.33 -23.09
N GLY A 232 -17.97 1.89 -21.91
CA GLY A 232 -17.15 1.27 -20.90
C GLY A 232 -16.41 0.03 -21.37
N THR A 233 -15.31 -0.16 -20.76
CA THR A 233 -14.68 -1.42 -20.39
C THR A 233 -13.17 -1.48 -20.65
N ILE A 234 -12.46 -1.72 -19.54
CA ILE A 234 -11.22 -2.47 -19.38
C ILE A 234 -9.95 -1.88 -20.02
N ASN A 235 -9.22 -1.10 -19.24
CA ASN A 235 -7.83 -1.23 -18.84
C ASN A 235 -7.29 0.08 -18.25
N GLY A 236 -7.16 0.09 -16.94
CA GLY A 236 -6.19 0.84 -16.14
C GLY A 236 -5.89 2.30 -16.50
N VAL A 237 -6.88 3.20 -16.54
CA VAL A 237 -6.67 4.66 -16.56
C VAL A 237 -7.66 5.28 -15.60
N ILE A 238 -7.14 6.05 -14.65
CA ILE A 238 -7.94 6.86 -13.74
C ILE A 238 -8.74 7.85 -14.59
N GLU A 239 -10.03 7.62 -14.77
CA GLU A 239 -10.95 8.63 -15.27
C GLU A 239 -11.34 9.55 -14.10
N GLU A 240 -10.98 10.84 -14.21
CA GLU A 240 -11.76 11.88 -13.55
C GLU A 240 -13.18 11.81 -14.11
N ARG A 241 -14.10 11.22 -13.36
CA ARG A 241 -15.53 11.41 -13.62
C ARG A 241 -15.88 12.84 -13.23
N THR A 242 -16.01 13.69 -14.24
CA THR A 242 -16.74 14.95 -14.09
C THR A 242 -18.17 14.66 -13.65
N ALA A 243 -18.59 15.41 -12.66
CA ALA A 243 -19.91 15.41 -12.08
C ALA A 243 -21.04 15.28 -13.12
N ASN A 244 -21.69 14.13 -13.18
CA ASN A 244 -23.10 13.95 -13.51
C ASN A 244 -23.53 12.48 -13.28
N GLU A 245 -23.56 12.09 -12.01
CA GLU A 245 -24.51 11.10 -11.50
C GLU A 245 -25.04 11.62 -10.17
N LYS A 246 -26.02 12.51 -10.27
CA LYS A 246 -26.98 12.72 -9.20
C LYS A 246 -27.91 11.52 -9.15
N THR A 247 -27.55 10.52 -8.36
CA THR A 247 -28.53 9.63 -7.70
C THR A 247 -27.84 8.81 -6.61
N SER A 248 -28.23 9.08 -5.41
CA SER A 248 -27.99 8.54 -4.08
C SER A 248 -27.07 9.42 -3.21
N ALA A 249 -27.58 9.79 -2.04
CA ALA A 249 -26.93 10.63 -1.07
C ALA A 249 -25.46 10.21 -0.85
N ASP A 250 -24.54 11.15 -1.04
CA ASP A 250 -23.13 10.97 -0.71
C ASP A 250 -23.00 10.61 0.76
N ARG A 251 -22.54 9.38 1.06
CA ARG A 251 -22.20 9.00 2.43
C ARG A 251 -20.94 9.77 2.83
N SER A 252 -20.94 10.25 4.06
CA SER A 252 -19.78 10.80 4.72
C SER A 252 -19.05 9.70 5.50
N LEU A 253 -17.78 9.94 5.81
CA LEU A 253 -16.98 9.09 6.69
C LEU A 253 -16.72 9.83 8.00
N LEU A 254 -16.78 9.15 9.12
CA LEU A 254 -16.10 9.58 10.35
C LEU A 254 -14.67 9.06 10.30
N VAL A 255 -13.71 9.90 10.65
CA VAL A 255 -12.27 9.56 10.67
C VAL A 255 -11.67 10.07 11.96
N LEU A 256 -10.88 9.25 12.60
CA LEU A 256 -10.18 9.62 13.83
C LEU A 256 -8.80 10.21 13.49
N ASP A 257 -8.55 11.43 13.95
CA ASP A 257 -7.22 12.02 14.00
C ASP A 257 -6.62 11.75 15.38
N VAL A 258 -5.54 10.98 15.41
CA VAL A 258 -4.91 10.58 16.68
C VAL A 258 -4.16 11.72 17.37
N GLY A 259 -3.90 12.83 16.66
CA GLY A 259 -3.26 14.02 17.20
C GLY A 259 -1.74 13.96 17.33
N LEU A 260 -1.06 12.97 16.72
CA LEU A 260 0.40 12.81 16.80
C LEU A 260 1.18 13.94 16.11
N SER A 261 0.56 14.62 15.14
CA SER A 261 1.18 15.70 14.37
C SER A 261 0.90 17.11 14.95
N ALA A 262 0.30 17.19 16.13
CA ALA A 262 0.10 18.48 16.79
C ALA A 262 1.45 19.14 17.15
N SER A 263 1.53 20.47 17.02
CA SER A 263 2.74 21.25 17.39
C SER A 263 3.16 21.09 18.86
N GLU A 264 2.19 20.76 19.71
CA GLU A 264 2.38 20.33 21.09
C GLU A 264 1.60 19.02 21.28
N PRO A 265 2.22 17.84 21.09
CA PRO A 265 1.55 16.58 21.33
C PRO A 265 1.09 16.49 22.79
N SER A 266 -0.21 16.45 23.00
CA SER A 266 -0.81 16.20 24.29
C SER A 266 -1.75 15.01 24.19
N ALA A 267 -2.00 14.34 25.31
CA ALA A 267 -2.96 13.22 25.34
C ALA A 267 -4.34 13.61 24.80
N GLY A 268 -4.72 14.89 24.83
CA GLY A 268 -5.99 15.41 24.32
C GLY A 268 -5.93 16.07 22.94
N ALA A 269 -4.89 15.86 22.14
CA ALA A 269 -4.77 16.48 20.81
C ALA A 269 -5.65 15.82 19.73
N GLY A 270 -6.21 14.64 19.99
CA GLY A 270 -7.02 13.88 19.04
C GLY A 270 -8.40 14.49 18.74
N ALA A 271 -8.98 14.08 17.62
CA ALA A 271 -10.27 14.59 17.15
C ALA A 271 -11.05 13.54 16.33
N ILE A 272 -12.37 13.73 16.23
CA ILE A 272 -13.24 13.01 15.29
C ILE A 272 -13.64 13.98 14.19
N LEU A 273 -13.39 13.62 12.95
CA LEU A 273 -13.67 14.43 11.76
C LEU A 273 -14.73 13.74 10.90
N GLN A 274 -15.63 14.51 10.33
CA GLN A 274 -16.51 14.07 9.26
C GLN A 274 -15.92 14.49 7.92
N LEU A 275 -15.70 13.52 7.04
CA LEU A 275 -15.22 13.69 5.68
C LEU A 275 -16.33 13.39 4.69
N SER A 276 -16.52 14.26 3.71
CA SER A 276 -17.32 13.94 2.53
C SER A 276 -16.46 13.17 1.50
N THR A 277 -17.04 12.20 0.82
CA THR A 277 -16.34 11.44 -0.22
C THR A 277 -16.11 12.24 -1.51
N ASP A 278 -16.63 13.47 -1.59
CA ASP A 278 -16.40 14.42 -2.68
C ASP A 278 -15.08 15.21 -2.55
N GLY A 279 -14.36 15.05 -1.43
CA GLY A 279 -13.09 15.76 -1.17
C GLY A 279 -13.26 17.16 -0.57
N SER A 280 -14.47 17.54 -0.13
CA SER A 280 -14.67 18.80 0.59
C SER A 280 -13.94 18.80 1.94
N ALA A 281 -13.65 20.00 2.47
CA ALA A 281 -12.90 20.16 3.71
C ALA A 281 -13.57 19.43 4.89
N PRO A 282 -12.81 18.69 5.73
CA PRO A 282 -13.35 17.96 6.86
C PRO A 282 -14.04 18.87 7.87
N LYS A 283 -15.20 18.42 8.35
CA LYS A 283 -15.89 19.04 9.48
C LYS A 283 -15.43 18.37 10.78
N LYS A 284 -14.95 19.14 11.74
CA LYS A 284 -14.62 18.62 13.09
C LYS A 284 -15.92 18.38 13.86
N ILE A 285 -16.11 17.14 14.33
CA ILE A 285 -17.25 16.72 15.15
C ILE A 285 -16.91 16.83 16.63
N LEU A 286 -15.78 16.23 17.05
CA LEU A 286 -15.28 16.27 18.41
C LEU A 286 -13.79 16.58 18.44
N SER A 287 -13.33 17.19 19.53
CA SER A 287 -11.91 17.45 19.84
C SER A 287 -11.60 17.01 21.25
N GLY A 288 -10.33 17.05 21.65
CA GLY A 288 -9.93 16.72 23.01
C GLY A 288 -9.86 15.21 23.26
N GLN A 289 -9.75 14.40 22.22
CA GLN A 289 -9.75 12.94 22.35
C GLN A 289 -8.33 12.43 22.73
N ALA A 290 -8.29 11.48 23.67
CA ALA A 290 -7.03 10.95 24.21
C ALA A 290 -6.50 9.81 23.32
N LEU A 291 -5.80 10.15 22.22
CA LEU A 291 -5.28 9.20 21.25
C LEU A 291 -6.36 8.24 20.72
N PRO A 292 -7.38 8.71 20.01
CA PRO A 292 -8.46 7.87 19.51
C PRO A 292 -7.92 6.89 18.45
N ASP A 293 -8.47 5.63 18.43
CA ASP A 293 -7.94 4.61 17.51
C ASP A 293 -9.01 3.85 16.72
N GLY A 294 -10.01 3.29 17.32
CA GLY A 294 -11.11 2.57 16.67
C GLY A 294 -12.42 3.34 16.72
N ILE A 295 -13.24 3.28 15.67
CA ILE A 295 -14.57 3.88 15.62
C ILE A 295 -15.52 2.99 14.83
N ALA A 296 -16.77 2.88 15.29
CA ALA A 296 -17.85 2.23 14.57
C ALA A 296 -19.19 2.95 14.79
N VAL A 297 -20.13 2.77 13.86
CA VAL A 297 -21.42 3.46 13.83
C VAL A 297 -22.57 2.46 13.83
N ASP A 298 -23.52 2.67 14.73
CA ASP A 298 -24.85 2.06 14.64
C ASP A 298 -25.81 3.04 13.95
N HIS A 299 -26.11 2.78 12.69
CA HIS A 299 -27.02 3.60 11.89
C HIS A 299 -28.45 3.57 12.37
N SER A 300 -28.88 2.45 12.98
CA SER A 300 -30.24 2.28 13.47
C SER A 300 -30.52 3.18 14.68
N LYS A 301 -29.50 3.39 15.51
CA LYS A 301 -29.54 4.22 16.70
C LYS A 301 -28.94 5.63 16.48
N GLN A 302 -28.42 5.90 15.28
CA GLN A 302 -27.73 7.16 14.96
C GLN A 302 -26.63 7.48 15.96
N ARG A 303 -25.85 6.45 16.34
CA ARG A 303 -24.87 6.55 17.42
C ARG A 303 -23.50 6.02 16.98
N MET A 304 -22.44 6.75 17.34
CA MET A 304 -21.06 6.34 17.16
C MET A 304 -20.44 5.88 18.48
N PHE A 305 -19.51 4.93 18.38
CA PHE A 305 -18.70 4.42 19.49
C PHE A 305 -17.24 4.50 19.09
N TRP A 306 -16.36 4.93 20.01
CA TRP A 306 -14.93 5.00 19.72
C TRP A 306 -14.07 4.68 20.94
N THR A 307 -12.86 4.20 20.68
CA THR A 307 -11.84 3.94 21.69
C THR A 307 -10.89 5.12 21.80
N CYS A 308 -10.43 5.39 23.01
CA CYS A 308 -9.31 6.26 23.31
C CYS A 308 -8.24 5.43 24.00
N MET A 309 -7.03 5.40 23.41
CA MET A 309 -5.93 4.56 23.91
C MET A 309 -5.39 5.02 25.26
N GLY A 310 -5.54 6.29 25.59
CA GLY A 310 -4.83 6.87 26.73
C GLY A 310 -3.32 6.89 26.53
N VAL A 311 -2.57 6.96 27.62
CA VAL A 311 -1.11 6.84 27.60
C VAL A 311 -0.75 5.36 27.56
N PRO A 312 -0.03 4.88 26.54
CA PRO A 312 0.33 3.45 26.46
C PRO A 312 0.99 2.94 27.75
N ALA A 313 0.51 1.81 28.24
CA ALA A 313 0.91 1.15 29.49
C ALA A 313 0.42 1.77 30.81
N GLU A 314 -0.35 2.87 30.79
CA GLU A 314 -0.86 3.53 32.00
C GLU A 314 -2.23 2.99 32.48
N LYS A 315 -2.83 2.07 31.81
CA LYS A 315 -4.18 1.55 32.11
C LYS A 315 -5.24 2.65 32.24
N ASP A 316 -5.15 3.65 31.36
CA ASP A 316 -6.05 4.81 31.32
C ASP A 316 -6.91 4.87 30.06
N GLY A 317 -6.93 3.79 29.30
CA GLY A 317 -7.78 3.66 28.11
C GLY A 317 -9.27 3.68 28.44
N ALA A 318 -10.08 4.18 27.51
CA ALA A 318 -11.52 4.34 27.68
C ALA A 318 -12.29 4.10 26.38
N ILE A 319 -13.58 3.83 26.50
CA ILE A 319 -14.51 3.75 25.36
C ILE A 319 -15.65 4.74 25.57
N TYR A 320 -16.00 5.46 24.54
CA TYR A 320 -17.04 6.48 24.53
C TYR A 320 -18.09 6.22 23.46
N SER A 321 -19.25 6.84 23.63
CA SER A 321 -20.29 6.92 22.61
C SER A 321 -20.90 8.32 22.53
N ALA A 322 -21.45 8.69 21.37
CA ALA A 322 -22.19 9.93 21.15
C ALA A 322 -23.16 9.78 19.98
N ASN A 323 -24.06 10.74 19.83
CA ASN A 323 -24.80 10.91 18.59
C ASN A 323 -23.83 11.24 17.44
N LEU A 324 -24.24 11.04 16.18
CA LEU A 324 -23.37 11.25 15.01
C LEU A 324 -22.92 12.71 14.82
N ASP A 325 -23.60 13.66 15.42
CA ASP A 325 -23.24 15.09 15.44
C ASP A 325 -22.29 15.47 16.59
N GLY A 326 -21.92 14.49 17.44
CA GLY A 326 -21.07 14.67 18.62
C GLY A 326 -21.82 15.08 19.88
N SER A 327 -23.13 15.24 19.85
CA SER A 327 -23.95 15.51 21.05
C SER A 327 -24.16 14.24 21.88
N ASP A 328 -24.67 14.41 23.09
CA ASP A 328 -25.05 13.31 23.99
C ASP A 328 -23.91 12.28 24.21
N GLN A 329 -22.75 12.79 24.64
CA GLN A 329 -21.57 11.95 24.90
C GLN A 329 -21.72 11.17 26.21
N HIS A 330 -21.40 9.87 26.17
CA HIS A 330 -21.38 8.98 27.32
C HIS A 330 -20.05 8.21 27.36
N THR A 331 -19.59 7.95 28.57
CA THR A 331 -18.52 6.97 28.81
C THR A 331 -19.14 5.58 28.84
N VAL A 332 -18.65 4.68 27.99
CA VAL A 332 -19.05 3.28 27.95
C VAL A 332 -18.17 2.45 28.87
N ILE A 333 -16.85 2.59 28.75
CA ILE A 333 -15.87 1.97 29.65
C ILE A 333 -14.98 3.06 30.24
N ASP A 334 -14.98 3.13 31.57
CA ASP A 334 -14.19 4.12 32.29
C ASP A 334 -12.69 3.85 32.25
N SER A 335 -11.93 4.92 32.22
CA SER A 335 -10.46 4.91 32.45
C SER A 335 -10.12 4.15 33.72
N GLY A 336 -9.07 3.34 33.68
CA GLY A 336 -8.67 2.45 34.78
C GLY A 336 -9.20 1.02 34.68
N THR A 337 -10.15 0.75 33.78
CA THR A 337 -10.72 -0.59 33.58
C THR A 337 -9.90 -1.43 32.60
N ILE A 338 -9.50 -0.82 31.49
CA ILE A 338 -8.76 -1.43 30.37
C ILE A 338 -7.45 -0.68 30.14
N ASN A 339 -6.48 -1.30 29.43
CA ASN A 339 -5.17 -0.67 29.21
C ASN A 339 -5.19 0.25 28.00
N THR A 340 -5.11 -0.32 26.81
CA THR A 340 -4.94 0.42 25.55
C THR A 340 -5.92 -0.15 24.52
N PRO A 341 -7.20 0.23 24.59
CA PRO A 341 -8.19 -0.25 23.64
C PRO A 341 -7.84 0.26 22.23
N LYS A 342 -7.92 -0.66 21.27
CA LYS A 342 -7.60 -0.43 19.87
C LYS A 342 -8.87 -0.44 19.03
N GLN A 343 -8.91 -1.14 17.91
CA GLN A 343 -10.08 -1.19 17.06
C GLN A 343 -11.28 -1.85 17.76
N LEU A 344 -12.48 -1.47 17.37
CA LEU A 344 -13.72 -2.01 17.89
C LEU A 344 -14.68 -2.38 16.74
N ALA A 345 -15.56 -3.33 16.99
CA ALA A 345 -16.63 -3.74 16.10
C ALA A 345 -17.96 -3.81 16.86
N LEU A 346 -19.05 -3.52 16.17
CA LEU A 346 -20.40 -3.57 16.74
C LEU A 346 -21.16 -4.80 16.24
N ASP A 347 -21.88 -5.42 17.15
CA ASP A 347 -22.99 -6.28 16.82
C ASP A 347 -24.30 -5.53 17.12
N THR A 348 -24.81 -4.85 16.10
CA THR A 348 -26.02 -4.01 16.20
C THR A 348 -27.28 -4.79 16.47
N SER A 349 -27.28 -6.11 16.27
CA SER A 349 -28.47 -6.95 16.53
C SER A 349 -28.60 -7.35 17.98
N THR A 350 -27.53 -7.26 18.79
CA THR A 350 -27.51 -7.58 20.22
C THR A 350 -27.02 -6.45 21.10
N ASP A 351 -26.78 -5.27 20.51
CA ASP A 351 -26.25 -4.10 21.20
C ASP A 351 -24.92 -4.37 21.93
N ARG A 352 -24.02 -5.07 21.25
CA ARG A 352 -22.71 -5.45 21.81
C ARG A 352 -21.55 -4.76 21.08
N ILE A 353 -20.56 -4.35 21.87
CA ILE A 353 -19.27 -3.83 21.43
C ILE A 353 -18.22 -4.90 21.66
N TYR A 354 -17.41 -5.18 20.65
CA TYR A 354 -16.24 -6.06 20.71
C TYR A 354 -15.00 -5.20 20.49
N PHE A 355 -13.95 -5.40 21.28
CA PHE A 355 -12.74 -4.60 21.14
C PHE A 355 -11.49 -5.35 21.59
N CYS A 356 -10.35 -4.92 21.06
CA CYS A 356 -9.03 -5.39 21.46
C CYS A 356 -8.38 -4.43 22.44
N ASP A 357 -7.79 -4.95 23.51
CA ASP A 357 -6.93 -4.23 24.43
C ASP A 357 -5.48 -4.67 24.20
N ARG A 358 -4.67 -3.78 23.61
CA ARG A 358 -3.35 -4.12 23.10
C ARG A 358 -2.40 -4.56 24.21
N GLU A 359 -2.09 -3.69 25.15
CA GLU A 359 -1.20 -3.99 26.27
C GLU A 359 -1.86 -4.93 27.29
N GLY A 360 -3.20 -4.90 27.39
CA GLY A 360 -3.95 -5.89 28.15
C GLY A 360 -3.95 -7.29 27.51
N CYS A 361 -3.48 -7.43 26.26
CA CYS A 361 -3.42 -8.69 25.50
C CYS A 361 -4.76 -9.45 25.51
N THR A 362 -5.87 -8.73 25.48
CA THR A 362 -7.21 -9.28 25.76
C THR A 362 -8.21 -8.83 24.72
N VAL A 363 -9.07 -9.74 24.32
CA VAL A 363 -10.26 -9.47 23.49
C VAL A 363 -11.46 -9.43 24.43
N TYR A 364 -12.22 -8.34 24.37
CA TYR A 364 -13.39 -8.08 25.21
C TYR A 364 -14.68 -7.97 24.41
N ARG A 365 -15.79 -8.14 25.14
CA ARG A 365 -17.15 -7.79 24.73
C ARG A 365 -17.87 -7.09 25.88
N CYS A 366 -18.71 -6.09 25.58
CA CYS A 366 -19.61 -5.47 26.55
C CYS A 366 -20.93 -5.06 25.86
N SER A 367 -21.93 -4.66 26.65
CA SER A 367 -23.12 -3.98 26.15
C SER A 367 -22.83 -2.54 25.74
N TYR A 368 -23.71 -1.88 24.98
CA TYR A 368 -23.56 -0.48 24.53
C TYR A 368 -23.44 0.53 25.67
N ASP A 369 -23.98 0.18 26.85
CA ASP A 369 -23.88 0.97 28.08
C ASP A 369 -22.66 0.61 28.95
N GLY A 370 -21.79 -0.28 28.48
CA GLY A 370 -20.63 -0.75 29.21
C GLY A 370 -20.88 -1.87 30.21
N SER A 371 -22.14 -2.25 30.43
CA SER A 371 -22.47 -3.40 31.28
C SER A 371 -22.01 -4.73 30.64
N ASP A 372 -22.01 -5.79 31.44
CA ASP A 372 -21.65 -7.14 31.02
C ASP A 372 -20.26 -7.22 30.34
N LEU A 373 -19.28 -6.51 30.88
CA LEU A 373 -17.91 -6.57 30.36
C LEU A 373 -17.34 -7.99 30.56
N GLU A 374 -17.12 -8.67 29.46
CA GLU A 374 -16.68 -10.05 29.39
C GLU A 374 -15.34 -10.18 28.65
N VAL A 375 -14.47 -11.04 29.17
CA VAL A 375 -13.24 -11.44 28.49
C VAL A 375 -13.55 -12.61 27.55
N LEU A 376 -13.35 -12.42 26.25
CA LEU A 376 -13.55 -13.47 25.24
C LEU A 376 -12.31 -14.29 24.97
N ALA A 377 -11.15 -13.66 24.95
CA ALA A 377 -9.88 -14.37 24.74
C ALA A 377 -8.73 -13.64 25.45
N ARG A 378 -7.82 -14.41 26.05
CA ARG A 378 -6.55 -13.92 26.56
C ARG A 378 -5.39 -14.45 25.74
N ASN A 379 -4.53 -13.56 25.29
CA ASN A 379 -3.37 -13.89 24.48
C ASN A 379 -2.14 -14.03 25.36
N GLY A 380 -1.51 -15.23 25.42
CA GLY A 380 -0.24 -15.45 26.13
C GLY A 380 -0.33 -15.98 27.56
N GLY A 381 -1.51 -16.38 28.03
CA GLY A 381 -1.71 -17.00 29.36
C GLY A 381 -1.53 -16.03 30.54
N THR A 382 -1.84 -16.49 31.76
CA THR A 382 -1.84 -15.68 32.99
C THR A 382 -0.47 -15.15 33.40
N ALA A 383 0.63 -15.79 33.00
CA ALA A 383 2.00 -15.37 33.33
C ALA A 383 2.42 -14.04 32.68
N SER A 384 1.79 -13.63 31.57
CA SER A 384 2.09 -12.38 30.88
C SER A 384 1.63 -11.13 31.67
N TYR A 385 0.67 -11.26 32.56
CA TYR A 385 0.09 -10.15 33.32
C TYR A 385 0.81 -9.86 34.63
N THR A 386 1.51 -10.86 35.19
CA THR A 386 2.15 -10.75 36.49
C THR A 386 3.56 -10.16 36.45
N THR A 387 4.18 -10.10 35.26
CA THR A 387 5.57 -9.64 35.08
C THR A 387 5.70 -8.18 34.61
N GLY A 388 4.59 -7.48 34.34
CA GLY A 388 4.59 -6.07 33.90
C GLY A 388 5.20 -5.80 32.53
N GLN A 389 5.61 -6.82 31.78
CA GLN A 389 6.08 -6.72 30.39
C GLN A 389 5.16 -7.50 29.47
N ALA A 390 4.17 -6.83 28.88
CA ALA A 390 3.35 -7.39 27.84
C ALA A 390 4.24 -7.77 26.62
N ASN A 391 4.30 -9.06 26.31
CA ASN A 391 5.03 -9.51 25.13
C ASN A 391 4.30 -9.02 23.87
N ALA A 392 4.95 -8.22 23.04
CA ALA A 392 4.40 -7.67 21.79
C ALA A 392 3.84 -8.75 20.85
N MET A 393 4.26 -9.99 20.97
CA MET A 393 3.66 -11.12 20.23
C MET A 393 2.20 -11.37 20.57
N ASN A 394 1.73 -10.92 21.73
CA ASN A 394 0.36 -11.13 22.22
C ASN A 394 -0.53 -9.89 22.07
N TRP A 395 -0.01 -8.79 21.54
CA TRP A 395 -0.74 -7.56 21.32
C TRP A 395 -1.82 -7.73 20.27
N CYS A 396 -3.10 -7.70 20.67
CA CYS A 396 -4.24 -7.69 19.78
C CYS A 396 -4.63 -6.25 19.42
N VAL A 397 -5.06 -6.03 18.18
CA VAL A 397 -5.28 -4.68 17.64
C VAL A 397 -6.62 -4.57 16.92
N GLY A 398 -6.81 -5.25 15.79
CA GLY A 398 -8.03 -5.23 15.01
C GLY A 398 -9.03 -6.32 15.45
N ILE A 399 -10.30 -6.06 15.26
CA ILE A 399 -11.37 -7.01 15.57
C ILE A 399 -12.53 -6.90 14.58
N ALA A 400 -13.08 -8.04 14.18
CA ALA A 400 -14.29 -8.14 13.38
C ALA A 400 -15.23 -9.19 13.96
N VAL A 401 -16.53 -8.97 13.75
CA VAL A 401 -17.58 -9.90 14.16
C VAL A 401 -18.33 -10.38 12.93
N SER A 402 -18.48 -11.69 12.78
CA SER A 402 -19.34 -12.29 11.77
C SER A 402 -20.47 -13.07 12.42
N ARG A 403 -21.68 -12.62 12.17
CA ARG A 403 -22.91 -13.30 12.59
C ARG A 403 -23.20 -14.52 11.73
N ALA A 404 -22.95 -14.41 10.42
CA ALA A 404 -23.14 -15.51 9.48
C ALA A 404 -22.29 -16.73 9.88
N HIS A 405 -21.04 -16.51 10.25
CA HIS A 405 -20.14 -17.58 10.68
C HIS A 405 -20.17 -17.85 12.19
N LYS A 406 -20.91 -17.04 12.98
CA LYS A 406 -20.91 -17.07 14.46
C LYS A 406 -19.51 -16.99 15.05
N LYS A 407 -18.66 -16.10 14.50
CA LYS A 407 -17.25 -15.95 14.86
C LYS A 407 -16.84 -14.51 15.11
N ILE A 408 -15.84 -14.37 15.97
CA ILE A 408 -15.00 -13.21 16.06
C ILE A 408 -13.65 -13.48 15.41
N TYR A 409 -13.07 -12.45 14.81
CA TYR A 409 -11.72 -12.47 14.24
C TYR A 409 -10.93 -11.33 14.85
N TRP A 410 -9.65 -11.55 15.16
CA TRP A 410 -8.79 -10.47 15.65
C TRP A 410 -7.38 -10.60 15.14
N SER A 411 -6.72 -9.46 14.96
CA SER A 411 -5.32 -9.39 14.58
C SER A 411 -4.42 -9.35 15.82
N GLN A 412 -3.27 -10.01 15.72
CA GLN A 412 -2.11 -9.82 16.58
C GLN A 412 -0.96 -9.29 15.73
N LYS A 413 -0.63 -8.02 15.90
CA LYS A 413 0.33 -7.36 15.03
C LYS A 413 1.77 -7.88 15.17
N GLY A 414 2.11 -8.48 16.31
CA GLY A 414 3.48 -8.85 16.65
C GLY A 414 4.36 -7.63 17.00
N PRO A 415 5.67 -7.83 17.17
CA PRO A 415 6.63 -6.72 17.30
C PRO A 415 6.58 -5.82 16.07
N SER A 416 6.71 -4.51 16.25
CA SER A 416 6.72 -3.55 15.15
C SER A 416 7.78 -3.95 14.11
N LYS A 417 7.35 -4.00 12.83
CA LYS A 417 8.19 -4.38 11.68
C LYS A 417 8.82 -5.78 11.79
N GLY A 418 8.27 -6.63 12.67
CA GLY A 418 8.84 -7.93 13.00
C GLY A 418 8.46 -9.08 12.05
N GLY A 419 7.50 -8.89 11.15
CA GLY A 419 7.03 -9.94 10.23
C GLY A 419 6.42 -11.15 10.93
N ARG A 420 5.84 -10.97 12.12
CA ARG A 420 5.27 -12.03 12.97
C ARG A 420 3.79 -11.85 13.26
N GLY A 421 3.11 -11.06 12.42
CA GLY A 421 1.70 -10.82 12.55
C GLY A 421 0.86 -12.08 12.34
N ARG A 422 -0.29 -12.15 12.99
CA ARG A 422 -1.21 -13.29 12.96
C ARG A 422 -2.65 -12.78 12.99
N ILE A 423 -3.57 -13.59 12.45
CA ILE A 423 -5.01 -13.40 12.61
C ILE A 423 -5.58 -14.66 13.25
N PHE A 424 -6.43 -14.46 14.22
CA PHE A 424 -7.11 -15.51 14.97
C PHE A 424 -8.62 -15.47 14.76
N SER A 425 -9.29 -16.59 15.03
CA SER A 425 -10.75 -16.66 15.14
C SER A 425 -11.18 -17.55 16.30
N ALA A 426 -12.38 -17.27 16.84
CA ALA A 426 -13.05 -18.09 17.81
C ALA A 426 -14.57 -17.96 17.63
N ALA A 427 -15.37 -18.79 18.31
CA ALA A 427 -16.82 -18.61 18.36
C ALA A 427 -17.18 -17.28 19.07
N ILE A 428 -18.25 -16.63 18.65
CA ILE A 428 -18.79 -15.43 19.32
C ILE A 428 -19.12 -15.74 20.78
N ASP A 429 -19.80 -16.88 21.00
CA ASP A 429 -20.19 -17.29 22.32
C ASP A 429 -19.10 -18.15 22.97
N MET A 430 -18.98 -17.99 24.30
CA MET A 430 -18.07 -18.82 25.07
C MET A 430 -18.58 -20.27 25.05
N PRO A 431 -17.75 -21.27 24.71
CA PRO A 431 -18.16 -22.66 24.80
C PRO A 431 -18.59 -23.04 26.22
N GLU A 432 -19.61 -23.87 26.32
CA GLU A 432 -20.23 -24.28 27.61
C GLU A 432 -19.18 -24.79 28.61
N GLY A 433 -19.17 -24.26 29.81
CA GLY A 433 -18.24 -24.62 30.90
C GLY A 433 -16.81 -24.16 30.69
N LYS A 434 -16.54 -23.30 29.69
CA LYS A 434 -15.20 -22.74 29.40
C LYS A 434 -15.11 -21.29 29.83
N THR A 435 -13.87 -20.81 29.96
CA THR A 435 -13.52 -19.41 30.19
C THR A 435 -12.57 -18.94 29.08
N ALA A 436 -12.22 -17.66 29.07
CA ALA A 436 -11.23 -17.12 28.13
C ALA A 436 -9.87 -17.84 28.18
N GLU A 437 -9.53 -18.41 29.33
CA GLU A 437 -8.27 -19.14 29.55
C GLU A 437 -8.38 -20.61 29.16
N THR A 438 -9.57 -21.20 29.21
CA THR A 438 -9.77 -22.66 29.02
C THR A 438 -10.45 -23.03 27.72
N ARG A 439 -10.92 -22.03 26.92
CA ARG A 439 -11.52 -22.30 25.61
C ARG A 439 -10.50 -22.83 24.61
N GLU A 440 -10.88 -23.84 23.84
CA GLU A 440 -10.02 -24.55 22.90
C GLU A 440 -10.32 -24.22 21.42
N ASP A 441 -11.35 -23.40 21.19
CA ASP A 441 -11.83 -23.03 19.87
C ASP A 441 -11.08 -21.83 19.26
N VAL A 442 -10.17 -21.20 20.00
CA VAL A 442 -9.26 -20.17 19.46
C VAL A 442 -8.32 -20.79 18.46
N LYS A 443 -8.38 -20.32 17.21
CA LYS A 443 -7.55 -20.82 16.10
C LYS A 443 -6.76 -19.69 15.47
N CYS A 444 -5.45 -19.87 15.31
CA CYS A 444 -4.65 -19.03 14.43
C CYS A 444 -4.95 -19.43 12.99
N ILE A 445 -5.61 -18.53 12.25
CA ILE A 445 -6.07 -18.82 10.89
C ILE A 445 -5.13 -18.28 9.82
N LEU A 446 -4.36 -17.21 10.12
CA LEU A 446 -3.30 -16.67 9.29
C LEU A 446 -2.10 -16.32 10.16
N TYR A 447 -0.88 -16.52 9.64
CA TYR A 447 0.36 -16.22 10.35
C TYR A 447 1.48 -15.80 9.40
N GLY A 448 2.55 -15.23 9.94
CA GLY A 448 3.66 -14.73 9.13
C GLY A 448 3.32 -13.47 8.34
N LEU A 449 2.29 -12.74 8.76
CA LEU A 449 1.91 -11.45 8.19
C LEU A 449 2.89 -10.37 8.66
N PRO A 450 3.10 -9.29 7.87
CA PRO A 450 4.04 -8.24 8.28
C PRO A 450 3.66 -7.58 9.60
N GLU A 451 2.53 -6.86 9.65
CA GLU A 451 1.99 -6.21 10.85
C GLU A 451 0.50 -5.89 10.63
N PRO A 452 -0.41 -6.88 10.69
CA PRO A 452 -1.84 -6.68 10.48
C PRO A 452 -2.44 -5.81 11.60
N ILE A 453 -3.23 -4.83 11.23
CA ILE A 453 -3.81 -3.84 12.15
C ILE A 453 -5.32 -4.05 12.23
N ASP A 454 -6.09 -3.32 11.45
CA ASP A 454 -7.55 -3.40 11.46
C ASP A 454 -8.05 -4.53 10.57
N ILE A 455 -9.18 -5.13 10.93
CA ILE A 455 -9.78 -6.23 10.17
C ILE A 455 -11.29 -6.06 10.07
N GLU A 456 -11.85 -6.47 8.93
CA GLU A 456 -13.29 -6.41 8.68
C GLU A 456 -13.76 -7.63 7.87
N VAL A 457 -14.96 -8.12 8.16
CA VAL A 457 -15.60 -9.22 7.42
C VAL A 457 -16.68 -8.68 6.51
N ASP A 458 -16.53 -8.93 5.23
CA ASP A 458 -17.59 -8.78 4.23
C ASP A 458 -18.41 -10.07 4.18
N GLU A 459 -19.53 -10.09 4.90
CA GLU A 459 -20.43 -11.25 4.94
C GLU A 459 -21.17 -11.48 3.62
N VAL A 460 -21.32 -10.42 2.79
CA VAL A 460 -22.01 -10.51 1.50
C VAL A 460 -21.19 -11.30 0.50
N ASN A 461 -19.88 -11.02 0.45
CA ASN A 461 -18.96 -11.64 -0.50
C ASN A 461 -18.10 -12.76 0.12
N GLY A 462 -18.28 -13.07 1.41
CA GLY A 462 -17.53 -14.11 2.12
C GLY A 462 -16.04 -13.81 2.18
N LYS A 463 -15.64 -12.60 2.60
CA LYS A 463 -14.25 -12.17 2.61
C LYS A 463 -13.82 -11.58 3.95
N LEU A 464 -12.55 -11.78 4.28
CA LEU A 464 -11.89 -11.12 5.40
C LEU A 464 -10.85 -10.15 4.83
N TYR A 465 -10.97 -8.88 5.19
CA TYR A 465 -10.05 -7.80 4.83
C TYR A 465 -9.21 -7.39 6.03
N TRP A 466 -7.98 -6.91 5.79
CA TRP A 466 -7.17 -6.27 6.82
C TRP A 466 -6.22 -5.25 6.24
N THR A 467 -5.93 -4.21 7.04
CA THR A 467 -4.81 -3.30 6.79
C THR A 467 -3.54 -3.88 7.39
N ASP A 468 -2.41 -3.62 6.75
CA ASP A 468 -1.11 -4.04 7.24
C ASP A 468 -0.13 -2.86 7.16
N ARG A 469 0.48 -2.50 8.29
CA ARG A 469 1.41 -1.37 8.39
C ARG A 469 2.88 -1.79 8.45
N GLY A 470 3.17 -3.07 8.30
CA GLY A 470 4.53 -3.61 8.33
C GLY A 470 5.42 -3.07 7.21
N GLU A 471 6.63 -3.61 7.14
CA GLU A 471 7.62 -3.19 6.15
C GLU A 471 7.27 -3.66 4.73
N LEU A 472 7.73 -2.89 3.76
CA LEU A 472 7.73 -3.30 2.36
C LEU A 472 8.56 -4.60 2.20
N PRO A 473 8.22 -5.48 1.26
CA PRO A 473 7.24 -5.26 0.18
C PRO A 473 5.80 -5.65 0.52
N TRP A 474 5.54 -6.27 1.68
CA TRP A 474 4.26 -6.90 2.01
C TRP A 474 3.43 -6.11 3.01
N GLY A 475 4.02 -5.15 3.70
CA GLY A 475 3.36 -4.17 4.56
C GLY A 475 2.99 -2.88 3.83
N ASN A 476 2.35 -1.96 4.54
CA ASN A 476 1.74 -0.74 4.00
C ASN A 476 0.71 -1.08 2.91
N THR A 477 -0.16 -2.06 3.21
CA THR A 477 -1.07 -2.69 2.26
C THR A 477 -2.48 -2.84 2.82
N LEU A 478 -3.44 -2.99 1.89
CA LEU A 478 -4.73 -3.60 2.12
C LEU A 478 -4.68 -5.03 1.59
N SER A 479 -5.10 -5.97 2.39
CA SER A 479 -5.07 -7.40 2.10
C SER A 479 -6.45 -8.03 2.27
N CYS A 480 -6.69 -9.16 1.58
CA CYS A 480 -7.97 -9.84 1.58
C CYS A 480 -7.79 -11.35 1.37
N VAL A 481 -8.69 -12.14 1.97
CA VAL A 481 -8.79 -13.59 1.74
C VAL A 481 -10.26 -14.01 1.69
N ASP A 482 -10.57 -15.00 0.85
CA ASP A 482 -11.90 -15.61 0.80
C ASP A 482 -12.11 -16.49 2.05
N LEU A 483 -13.33 -16.49 2.59
CA LEU A 483 -13.76 -17.37 3.68
C LEU A 483 -14.67 -18.48 3.14
N ASP A 484 -14.51 -19.68 3.67
CA ASP A 484 -15.44 -20.79 3.43
C ASP A 484 -16.75 -20.61 4.25
N GLU A 485 -17.72 -21.50 4.05
CA GLU A 485 -18.99 -21.52 4.77
C GLU A 485 -18.82 -21.61 6.31
N GLN A 486 -17.69 -22.09 6.79
CA GLN A 486 -17.36 -22.15 8.21
C GLN A 486 -16.55 -20.93 8.68
N GLY A 487 -16.36 -19.92 7.82
CA GLY A 487 -15.57 -18.72 8.12
C GLY A 487 -14.08 -19.00 8.31
N LYS A 488 -13.51 -19.97 7.60
CA LYS A 488 -12.08 -20.22 7.56
C LYS A 488 -11.49 -19.69 6.26
N PRO A 489 -10.26 -19.16 6.28
CA PRO A 489 -9.59 -18.73 5.05
C PRO A 489 -9.45 -19.85 4.03
N VAL A 490 -9.83 -19.55 2.79
CA VAL A 490 -9.59 -20.43 1.64
C VAL A 490 -8.19 -20.17 1.12
N LEU A 491 -7.27 -21.07 1.42
CA LEU A 491 -5.85 -20.93 1.10
C LEU A 491 -5.50 -21.74 -0.14
N LYS A 492 -4.77 -21.13 -1.08
CA LYS A 492 -4.27 -21.79 -2.28
C LYS A 492 -2.92 -22.46 -1.95
N GLU A 493 -2.88 -23.78 -2.02
CA GLU A 493 -1.64 -24.57 -1.83
C GLU A 493 -0.64 -24.33 -2.99
N PRO A 494 0.72 -24.52 -2.78
CA PRO A 494 1.36 -25.14 -1.60
C PRO A 494 1.98 -24.17 -0.59
N ALA A 495 2.07 -22.87 -0.84
CA ALA A 495 2.66 -21.94 0.12
C ALA A 495 1.85 -20.64 0.17
N VAL A 496 1.33 -20.33 1.35
CA VAL A 496 0.63 -19.07 1.58
C VAL A 496 1.67 -18.00 1.87
N LEU A 497 1.96 -17.17 0.87
CA LEU A 497 2.81 -15.99 1.01
C LEU A 497 1.95 -14.77 1.31
N PRO A 498 2.41 -13.80 2.12
CA PRO A 498 1.69 -12.53 2.32
C PRO A 498 1.29 -11.85 1.01
N SER A 499 2.07 -12.04 -0.06
CA SER A 499 1.78 -11.54 -1.40
C SER A 499 0.46 -12.01 -1.98
N HIS A 500 -0.02 -13.19 -1.61
CA HIS A 500 -1.26 -13.76 -2.13
C HIS A 500 -2.51 -13.03 -1.62
N PHE A 501 -2.38 -12.30 -0.53
CA PHE A 501 -3.48 -11.58 0.11
C PHE A 501 -3.55 -10.10 -0.30
N VAL A 502 -2.43 -9.51 -0.72
CA VAL A 502 -2.35 -8.07 -0.99
C VAL A 502 -3.15 -7.70 -2.21
N ILE A 503 -4.16 -6.85 -2.02
CA ILE A 503 -5.02 -6.31 -3.08
C ILE A 503 -4.72 -4.85 -3.41
N SER A 504 -4.20 -4.07 -2.44
CA SER A 504 -3.77 -2.69 -2.68
C SER A 504 -2.52 -2.34 -1.87
N ARG A 505 -1.70 -1.43 -2.39
CA ARG A 505 -0.39 -1.06 -1.82
C ARG A 505 -0.23 0.44 -1.73
N ARG A 506 0.89 0.90 -1.16
CA ARG A 506 1.30 2.31 -1.07
C ARG A 506 0.36 3.14 -0.19
N PHE A 507 0.12 2.64 1.00
CA PHE A 507 -0.36 3.42 2.12
C PHE A 507 0.85 3.88 2.94
N HIS A 508 0.63 4.76 3.89
CA HIS A 508 1.68 5.26 4.78
C HIS A 508 1.37 4.87 6.23
N GLU A 509 1.73 3.63 6.59
CA GLU A 509 1.31 2.96 7.83
C GLU A 509 -0.23 2.86 7.91
N ALA A 510 -0.81 1.99 7.07
CA ALA A 510 -2.25 1.77 7.00
C ALA A 510 -2.82 1.29 8.34
N ILE A 511 -3.87 1.96 8.82
CA ILE A 511 -4.51 1.68 10.10
C ILE A 511 -5.98 1.30 9.91
N GLY A 512 -6.86 2.26 9.71
CA GLY A 512 -8.30 2.03 9.69
C GLY A 512 -8.81 1.43 8.38
N LEU A 513 -9.89 0.69 8.49
CA LEU A 513 -10.50 -0.06 7.40
C LEU A 513 -12.03 0.03 7.50
N GLN A 514 -12.70 0.25 6.37
CA GLN A 514 -14.16 0.13 6.26
C GLN A 514 -14.57 -0.44 4.91
N VAL A 515 -15.35 -1.49 4.92
CA VAL A 515 -15.88 -2.13 3.71
C VAL A 515 -17.34 -1.65 3.47
N ASP A 516 -17.61 -1.15 2.27
CA ASP A 516 -18.95 -0.88 1.73
C ASP A 516 -19.27 -1.95 0.67
N ALA A 517 -19.78 -3.08 1.10
CA ALA A 517 -20.11 -4.18 0.21
C ALA A 517 -21.23 -3.81 -0.79
N GLU A 518 -22.16 -2.92 -0.41
CA GLU A 518 -23.27 -2.48 -1.26
C GLU A 518 -22.80 -1.68 -2.47
N ARG A 519 -21.75 -0.85 -2.27
CA ARG A 519 -21.15 -0.03 -3.33
C ARG A 519 -19.87 -0.61 -3.91
N GLU A 520 -19.49 -1.80 -3.47
CA GLU A 520 -18.25 -2.48 -3.88
C GLU A 520 -17.00 -1.63 -3.63
N ARG A 521 -16.91 -1.00 -2.44
CA ARG A 521 -15.79 -0.12 -2.05
C ARG A 521 -15.14 -0.54 -0.75
N VAL A 522 -13.85 -0.24 -0.64
CA VAL A 522 -13.09 -0.31 0.61
C VAL A 522 -12.43 1.04 0.86
N TYR A 523 -12.61 1.55 2.07
CA TYR A 523 -11.99 2.78 2.55
C TYR A 523 -10.84 2.43 3.49
N VAL A 524 -9.75 3.17 3.41
CA VAL A 524 -8.54 2.98 4.24
C VAL A 524 -8.03 4.32 4.70
N SER A 525 -7.65 4.42 5.97
CA SER A 525 -6.91 5.56 6.55
C SER A 525 -5.51 5.17 6.95
N ASP A 526 -4.60 6.15 6.98
CA ASP A 526 -3.20 5.91 7.35
C ASP A 526 -2.59 7.02 8.24
N LEU A 527 -1.46 6.72 8.88
CA LEU A 527 -0.76 7.66 9.77
C LEU A 527 -0.07 8.79 9.00
N GLY A 528 0.07 8.69 7.67
CA GLY A 528 0.53 9.78 6.83
C GLY A 528 -0.54 10.83 6.52
N GLY A 529 -1.72 10.76 7.16
CA GLY A 529 -2.83 11.69 6.98
C GLY A 529 -3.62 11.47 5.70
N GLY A 530 -3.54 10.28 5.13
CA GLY A 530 -4.29 9.86 3.94
C GLY A 530 -5.61 9.15 4.27
N VAL A 531 -6.65 9.43 3.49
CA VAL A 531 -7.88 8.63 3.42
C VAL A 531 -8.10 8.24 1.97
N TYR A 532 -8.26 6.97 1.72
CA TYR A 532 -8.31 6.37 0.39
C TYR A 532 -9.59 5.57 0.19
N VAL A 533 -9.98 5.39 -1.08
CA VAL A 533 -11.01 4.45 -1.49
C VAL A 533 -10.50 3.61 -2.65
N CYS A 534 -10.87 2.33 -2.67
CA CYS A 534 -10.64 1.43 -3.80
C CYS A 534 -11.84 0.49 -3.98
N ASP A 535 -11.84 -0.28 -5.06
CA ASP A 535 -12.81 -1.35 -5.26
C ASP A 535 -12.53 -2.51 -4.28
N LEU A 536 -13.49 -3.43 -4.08
CA LEU A 536 -13.33 -4.62 -3.22
C LEU A 536 -12.13 -5.50 -3.59
N ASN A 537 -11.64 -5.43 -4.82
CA ASN A 537 -10.44 -6.13 -5.28
C ASN A 537 -9.15 -5.27 -5.19
N GLY A 538 -9.21 -4.12 -4.53
CA GLY A 538 -8.09 -3.19 -4.33
C GLY A 538 -7.71 -2.34 -5.55
N LYS A 539 -8.41 -2.48 -6.68
CA LYS A 539 -8.18 -1.68 -7.89
C LYS A 539 -8.80 -0.29 -7.76
N ASN A 540 -8.47 0.58 -8.71
CA ASN A 540 -9.00 1.94 -8.80
C ASN A 540 -8.82 2.76 -7.52
N LYS A 541 -7.71 2.50 -6.78
CA LYS A 541 -7.39 3.25 -5.57
C LYS A 541 -7.21 4.73 -5.89
N ARG A 542 -7.93 5.58 -5.18
CA ARG A 542 -7.77 7.05 -5.21
C ARG A 542 -7.72 7.61 -3.80
N THR A 543 -7.07 8.74 -3.63
CA THR A 543 -7.09 9.52 -2.40
C THR A 543 -8.38 10.31 -2.34
N ILE A 544 -9.11 10.24 -1.23
CA ILE A 544 -10.27 11.09 -0.93
C ILE A 544 -9.79 12.36 -0.25
N TRP A 545 -8.91 12.20 0.74
CA TRP A 545 -8.35 13.31 1.52
C TRP A 545 -6.89 13.06 1.86
N GLN A 546 -6.09 14.12 1.91
CA GLN A 546 -4.71 14.08 2.35
C GLN A 546 -4.40 15.32 3.17
N ASP A 547 -3.90 15.12 4.39
CA ASP A 547 -3.41 16.19 5.25
C ASP A 547 -2.17 15.68 6.02
N GLU A 548 -0.99 16.03 5.54
CA GLU A 548 0.30 15.58 6.11
C GLU A 548 0.53 16.10 7.55
N LYS A 549 -0.29 17.04 8.02
CA LYS A 549 -0.27 17.55 9.40
C LYS A 549 -1.16 16.74 10.34
N ARG A 550 -1.72 15.63 9.89
CA ARG A 550 -2.58 14.73 10.67
C ARG A 550 -2.09 13.30 10.58
N ALA A 551 -2.55 12.50 11.51
CA ALA A 551 -2.32 11.05 11.50
C ALA A 551 -3.66 10.36 11.77
N PHE A 552 -4.17 9.64 10.75
CA PHE A 552 -5.49 9.03 10.84
C PHE A 552 -5.42 7.57 11.30
N THR A 553 -6.38 7.20 12.15
CA THR A 553 -6.52 5.85 12.68
C THR A 553 -7.86 5.24 12.19
N GLY A 554 -8.79 4.91 13.05
CA GLY A 554 -10.06 4.30 12.67
C GLY A 554 -10.92 5.18 11.76
N LEU A 555 -11.75 4.54 10.95
CA LEU A 555 -12.76 5.20 10.13
C LEU A 555 -14.06 4.38 10.10
N ALA A 556 -15.19 5.06 9.96
CA ALA A 556 -16.49 4.43 9.83
C ALA A 556 -17.38 5.20 8.85
N MET A 557 -18.29 4.50 8.14
CA MET A 557 -19.29 5.14 7.29
C MET A 557 -20.41 5.77 8.14
N LEU A 558 -20.92 6.94 7.64
CA LEU A 558 -22.10 7.63 8.12
C LEU A 558 -23.33 7.31 7.27
#